data_1a11dc9bf60b7ef4b658f2c15fa33f2b
#
_entry.id   1a11dc9bf60b7ef4b658f2c15fa33f2b
#
_cell.length_a   1.000
_cell.length_b   1.000
_cell.length_c   1.000
_cell.angle_alpha   90.00
_cell.angle_beta   90.00
_cell.angle_gamma   90.00
#
_symmetry.space_group_name_H-M   'P 1'
#
loop_
_entity.id
_entity.type
_entity.pdbx_description
1 polymer ?
#
loop_
_entity_poly.entity_id
_entity_poly.type
_entity_poly.pdbx_seq_one_letter_code
_entity_poly.pdbx_strand_id
1 'polypeptide(L)'
;MKVQEALLNRRSIRQYKDQKISKEDIDEILKAAMYAPSAMNLQPWHFVVIDDRDVLIETIKSISYAEMLKQSAAAILVCGDSLIEKNESWLLQNCSASIQNILLSAHGLGIGSCWIAIHGMDDVYKNVKAQFKLPENIIPVSLISLGYPDEEVKAEERFKQDKIHFNKW
;
A
#
# COMPACT_ATOMS: atom_id res chain seq x y z
N MET A 1 14.68 -14.06 0.44
CA MET A 1 14.62 -13.59 -0.97
C MET A 1 15.66 -12.50 -1.18
N LYS A 2 16.32 -12.42 -2.34
CA LYS A 2 17.23 -11.31 -2.67
C LYS A 2 16.41 -10.07 -3.05
N VAL A 3 16.91 -8.87 -2.74
CA VAL A 3 16.20 -7.60 -3.06
C VAL A 3 15.84 -7.50 -4.55
N GLN A 4 16.80 -7.82 -5.43
CA GLN A 4 16.57 -7.77 -6.88
C GLN A 4 15.45 -8.72 -7.32
N GLU A 5 15.39 -9.89 -6.72
CA GLU A 5 14.36 -10.89 -6.99
C GLU A 5 12.97 -10.37 -6.58
N ALA A 6 12.85 -9.76 -5.41
CA ALA A 6 11.60 -9.15 -4.95
C ALA A 6 11.13 -8.02 -5.89
N LEU A 7 12.05 -7.15 -6.31
CA LEU A 7 11.74 -6.04 -7.22
C LEU A 7 11.20 -6.53 -8.58
N LEU A 8 11.80 -7.58 -9.15
CA LEU A 8 11.45 -8.07 -10.47
C LEU A 8 10.19 -8.95 -10.47
N ASN A 9 9.94 -9.70 -9.40
CA ASN A 9 8.87 -10.71 -9.35
C ASN A 9 7.60 -10.28 -8.62
N ARG A 10 7.65 -9.24 -7.76
CA ARG A 10 6.44 -8.75 -7.09
C ARG A 10 5.36 -8.36 -8.11
N ARG A 11 4.14 -8.84 -7.88
CA ARG A 11 2.93 -8.51 -8.68
C ARG A 11 1.79 -8.08 -7.76
N SER A 12 0.82 -7.37 -8.34
CA SER A 12 -0.45 -7.09 -7.66
C SER A 12 -1.29 -8.35 -7.65
N ILE A 13 -1.60 -8.83 -6.45
CA ILE A 13 -2.42 -10.02 -6.19
C ILE A 13 -3.78 -9.57 -5.71
N ARG A 14 -4.84 -10.16 -6.25
CA ARG A 14 -6.23 -9.80 -5.95
C ARG A 14 -7.10 -11.00 -5.56
N GLN A 15 -6.57 -12.23 -5.66
CA GLN A 15 -7.21 -13.44 -5.18
C GLN A 15 -6.38 -14.01 -4.03
N TYR A 16 -7.01 -14.27 -2.91
CA TYR A 16 -6.34 -14.68 -1.69
C TYR A 16 -6.96 -15.93 -1.12
N LYS A 17 -6.13 -16.78 -0.50
CA LYS A 17 -6.54 -17.92 0.29
C LYS A 17 -7.20 -17.46 1.58
N ASP A 18 -8.14 -18.25 2.08
CA ASP A 18 -8.72 -18.05 3.42
C ASP A 18 -7.70 -18.48 4.50
N GLN A 19 -6.71 -17.61 4.72
CA GLN A 19 -5.63 -17.82 5.67
C GLN A 19 -5.25 -16.49 6.33
N LYS A 20 -5.21 -16.47 7.66
CA LYS A 20 -4.80 -15.30 8.44
C LYS A 20 -3.32 -15.02 8.28
N ILE A 21 -2.96 -13.73 8.26
CA ILE A 21 -1.57 -13.27 8.39
C ILE A 21 -1.25 -13.14 9.89
N SER A 22 -0.06 -13.53 10.29
CA SER A 22 0.39 -13.39 11.68
C SER A 22 0.59 -11.91 12.04
N LYS A 23 0.44 -11.60 13.33
CA LYS A 23 0.74 -10.24 13.81
C LYS A 23 2.21 -9.89 13.58
N GLU A 24 3.09 -10.84 13.75
CA GLU A 24 4.54 -10.71 13.55
C GLU A 24 4.86 -10.31 12.10
N ASP A 25 4.20 -10.93 11.10
CA ASP A 25 4.37 -10.59 9.69
C ASP A 25 3.84 -9.18 9.39
N ILE A 26 2.70 -8.78 9.97
CA ILE A 26 2.17 -7.41 9.84
C ILE A 26 3.15 -6.41 10.45
N ASP A 27 3.70 -6.68 11.64
CA ASP A 27 4.66 -5.81 12.31
C ASP A 27 5.96 -5.68 11.48
N GLU A 28 6.43 -6.76 10.83
CA GLU A 28 7.60 -6.73 9.93
C GLU A 28 7.33 -5.89 8.68
N ILE A 29 6.15 -6.01 8.08
CA ILE A 29 5.73 -5.19 6.93
C ILE A 29 5.68 -3.71 7.32
N LEU A 30 5.09 -3.36 8.46
CA LEU A 30 4.99 -1.99 8.95
C LEU A 30 6.37 -1.42 9.30
N LYS A 31 7.25 -2.23 9.88
CA LYS A 31 8.64 -1.84 10.12
C LYS A 31 9.35 -1.49 8.80
N ALA A 32 9.22 -2.31 7.77
CA ALA A 32 9.79 -2.02 6.45
C ALA A 32 9.22 -0.72 5.86
N ALA A 33 7.91 -0.48 6.02
CA ALA A 33 7.25 0.75 5.59
C ALA A 33 7.87 2.00 6.22
N MET A 34 8.14 1.96 7.53
CA MET A 34 8.73 3.08 8.29
C MET A 34 10.21 3.33 7.97
N TYR A 35 10.90 2.38 7.33
CA TYR A 35 12.28 2.53 6.87
C TYR A 35 12.40 3.14 5.46
N ALA A 36 11.30 3.59 4.88
CA ALA A 36 11.33 4.31 3.61
C ALA A 36 12.04 5.67 3.76
N PRO A 37 12.70 6.20 2.72
CA PRO A 37 13.19 7.57 2.72
C PRO A 37 12.03 8.56 2.70
N SER A 38 12.25 9.74 3.30
CA SER A 38 11.32 10.87 3.20
C SER A 38 12.07 12.18 3.06
N ALA A 39 11.45 13.19 2.43
CA ALA A 39 12.02 14.52 2.32
C ALA A 39 12.38 15.05 3.71
N MET A 40 13.61 15.53 3.89
CA MET A 40 14.17 16.00 5.17
C MET A 40 13.99 15.01 6.35
N ASN A 41 13.78 13.72 6.06
CA ASN A 41 13.51 12.68 7.05
C ASN A 41 12.28 12.97 7.94
N LEU A 42 11.26 13.62 7.39
CA LEU A 42 10.07 14.03 8.14
C LEU A 42 9.15 12.88 8.52
N GLN A 43 9.17 11.76 7.76
CA GLN A 43 8.42 10.54 8.07
C GLN A 43 6.92 10.79 8.36
N PRO A 44 6.18 11.44 7.43
CA PRO A 44 4.83 11.94 7.69
C PRO A 44 3.74 10.85 7.65
N TRP A 45 4.10 9.60 7.47
CA TRP A 45 3.16 8.49 7.29
C TRP A 45 2.53 8.03 8.61
N HIS A 46 1.27 7.64 8.50
CA HIS A 46 0.50 6.90 9.50
C HIS A 46 -0.14 5.68 8.85
N PHE A 47 -0.38 4.65 9.62
CA PHE A 47 -0.94 3.40 9.13
C PHE A 47 -2.15 3.00 9.99
N VAL A 48 -3.27 2.63 9.33
CA VAL A 48 -4.38 1.94 9.98
C VAL A 48 -4.39 0.51 9.47
N VAL A 49 -4.15 -0.44 10.37
CA VAL A 49 -4.26 -1.88 10.07
C VAL A 49 -5.71 -2.30 10.22
N ILE A 50 -6.22 -3.01 9.22
CA ILE A 50 -7.59 -3.51 9.16
C ILE A 50 -7.50 -5.02 9.03
N ASP A 51 -7.77 -5.75 10.11
CA ASP A 51 -7.77 -7.22 10.19
C ASP A 51 -9.12 -7.78 10.62
N ASP A 52 -10.08 -6.90 10.91
CA ASP A 52 -11.46 -7.26 11.18
C ASP A 52 -12.22 -7.48 9.87
N ARG A 53 -12.86 -8.65 9.74
CA ARG A 53 -13.59 -9.06 8.53
C ARG A 53 -14.72 -8.11 8.17
N ASP A 54 -15.48 -7.66 9.15
CA ASP A 54 -16.65 -6.78 8.93
C ASP A 54 -16.19 -5.41 8.46
N VAL A 55 -15.09 -4.89 9.03
CA VAL A 55 -14.48 -3.62 8.60
C VAL A 55 -13.92 -3.72 7.18
N LEU A 56 -13.26 -4.83 6.82
CA LEU A 56 -12.80 -5.09 5.43
C LEU A 56 -13.96 -5.06 4.44
N ILE A 57 -15.07 -5.73 4.76
CA ILE A 57 -16.27 -5.76 3.92
C ILE A 57 -16.93 -4.37 3.84
N GLU A 58 -17.00 -3.65 4.94
CA GLU A 58 -17.54 -2.29 4.95
C GLU A 58 -16.71 -1.34 4.10
N THR A 59 -15.39 -1.51 4.08
CA THR A 59 -14.47 -0.68 3.28
C THR A 59 -14.75 -0.76 1.78
N ILE A 60 -15.32 -1.87 1.28
CA ILE A 60 -15.73 -2.00 -0.12
C ILE A 60 -16.81 -0.97 -0.48
N LYS A 61 -17.69 -0.61 0.47
CA LYS A 61 -18.72 0.42 0.24
C LYS A 61 -18.10 1.81 0.02
N SER A 62 -16.97 2.06 0.66
CA SER A 62 -16.20 3.31 0.51
C SER A 62 -15.31 3.31 -0.74
N ILE A 63 -14.83 2.11 -1.17
CA ILE A 63 -13.93 1.92 -2.31
C ILE A 63 -14.50 0.81 -3.20
N SER A 64 -15.42 1.14 -4.09
CA SER A 64 -16.19 0.16 -4.88
C SER A 64 -15.37 -0.78 -5.77
N TYR A 65 -14.13 -0.42 -6.09
CA TYR A 65 -13.19 -1.25 -6.88
C TYR A 65 -12.24 -2.08 -6.00
N ALA A 66 -12.45 -2.12 -4.68
CA ALA A 66 -11.66 -2.91 -3.73
C ALA A 66 -12.29 -4.29 -3.41
N GLU A 67 -12.92 -4.93 -4.40
CA GLU A 67 -13.63 -6.23 -4.25
C GLU A 67 -12.74 -7.34 -3.67
N MET A 68 -11.39 -7.28 -3.88
CA MET A 68 -10.44 -8.22 -3.31
C MET A 68 -10.45 -8.25 -1.77
N LEU A 69 -10.97 -7.20 -1.11
CA LEU A 69 -11.10 -7.16 0.35
C LEU A 69 -12.04 -8.26 0.89
N LYS A 70 -12.94 -8.79 0.04
CA LYS A 70 -13.78 -9.95 0.41
C LYS A 70 -12.97 -11.19 0.77
N GLN A 71 -11.77 -11.31 0.24
CA GLN A 71 -10.87 -12.45 0.45
C GLN A 71 -9.58 -12.07 1.16
N SER A 72 -9.30 -10.77 1.34
CA SER A 72 -8.07 -10.31 1.99
C SER A 72 -8.04 -10.77 3.45
N ALA A 73 -6.86 -11.17 3.92
CA ALA A 73 -6.62 -11.47 5.32
C ALA A 73 -6.50 -10.20 6.17
N ALA A 74 -5.97 -9.12 5.57
CA ALA A 74 -5.85 -7.80 6.17
C ALA A 74 -5.75 -6.72 5.09
N ALA A 75 -5.81 -5.46 5.50
CA ALA A 75 -5.44 -4.32 4.69
C ALA A 75 -4.69 -3.28 5.53
N ILE A 76 -3.88 -2.45 4.88
CA ILE A 76 -3.19 -1.32 5.51
C ILE A 76 -3.63 -0.04 4.79
N LEU A 77 -4.33 0.85 5.49
CA LEU A 77 -4.60 2.20 5.01
C LEU A 77 -3.37 3.07 5.33
N VAL A 78 -2.73 3.56 4.28
CA VAL A 78 -1.57 4.46 4.39
C VAL A 78 -2.05 5.89 4.28
N CYS A 79 -1.72 6.69 5.28
CA CYS A 79 -2.07 8.09 5.38
C CYS A 79 -0.81 8.96 5.53
N GLY A 80 -0.91 10.23 5.16
CA GLY A 80 0.10 11.24 5.43
C GLY A 80 -0.43 12.32 6.36
N ASP A 81 0.44 12.86 7.22
CA ASP A 81 0.13 13.98 8.10
C ASP A 81 0.58 15.30 7.46
N SER A 82 -0.39 16.14 7.08
CA SER A 82 -0.14 17.45 6.46
C SER A 82 0.39 18.51 7.43
N LEU A 83 0.37 18.27 8.74
CA LEU A 83 1.05 19.14 9.71
C LEU A 83 2.56 18.86 9.77
N ILE A 84 2.98 17.63 9.48
CA ILE A 84 4.38 17.21 9.40
C ILE A 84 4.96 17.58 8.04
N GLU A 85 4.31 17.18 6.93
CA GLU A 85 4.70 17.53 5.57
C GLU A 85 3.62 18.38 4.92
N LYS A 86 3.88 19.69 4.84
CA LYS A 86 2.93 20.69 4.33
C LYS A 86 2.82 20.69 2.80
N ASN A 87 3.85 20.21 2.11
CA ASN A 87 3.83 20.07 0.66
C ASN A 87 3.17 18.75 0.28
N GLU A 88 1.96 18.82 -0.24
CA GLU A 88 1.16 17.64 -0.60
C GLU A 88 1.89 16.73 -1.60
N SER A 89 2.59 17.28 -2.59
CA SER A 89 3.34 16.48 -3.56
C SER A 89 4.47 15.68 -2.88
N TRP A 90 5.17 16.27 -1.91
CA TRP A 90 6.20 15.57 -1.14
C TRP A 90 5.60 14.56 -0.17
N LEU A 91 4.47 14.91 0.47
CA LEU A 91 3.72 13.99 1.33
C LEU A 91 3.35 12.71 0.56
N LEU A 92 2.79 12.87 -0.65
CA LEU A 92 2.42 11.74 -1.50
C LEU A 92 3.63 10.91 -1.95
N GLN A 93 4.77 11.56 -2.30
CA GLN A 93 6.00 10.85 -2.64
C GLN A 93 6.55 10.07 -1.45
N ASN A 94 6.60 10.67 -0.27
CA ASN A 94 7.04 10.02 0.97
C ASN A 94 6.18 8.79 1.29
N CYS A 95 4.85 8.94 1.26
CA CYS A 95 3.93 7.82 1.47
C CYS A 95 4.07 6.75 0.37
N SER A 96 4.30 7.13 -0.88
CA SER A 96 4.50 6.18 -1.98
C SER A 96 5.76 5.35 -1.81
N ALA A 97 6.85 5.94 -1.31
CA ALA A 97 8.07 5.21 -0.96
C ALA A 97 7.80 4.18 0.15
N SER A 98 7.05 4.58 1.18
CA SER A 98 6.64 3.70 2.27
C SER A 98 5.74 2.55 1.78
N ILE A 99 4.77 2.85 0.90
CA ILE A 99 3.90 1.85 0.27
C ILE A 99 4.73 0.83 -0.53
N GLN A 100 5.70 1.28 -1.31
CA GLN A 100 6.54 0.34 -2.07
C GLN A 100 7.30 -0.62 -1.14
N ASN A 101 7.76 -0.15 0.03
CA ASN A 101 8.37 -1.02 1.04
C ASN A 101 7.37 -2.05 1.61
N ILE A 102 6.10 -1.65 1.85
CA ILE A 102 5.03 -2.59 2.24
C ILE A 102 4.91 -3.71 1.20
N LEU A 103 4.80 -3.35 -0.09
CA LEU A 103 4.60 -4.32 -1.17
C LEU A 103 5.79 -5.28 -1.30
N LEU A 104 7.03 -4.79 -1.16
CA LEU A 104 8.24 -5.61 -1.24
C LEU A 104 8.40 -6.52 -0.03
N SER A 105 8.15 -6.01 1.18
CA SER A 105 8.23 -6.78 2.42
C SER A 105 7.19 -7.90 2.42
N ALA A 106 5.92 -7.59 2.09
CA ALA A 106 4.87 -8.60 1.95
C ALA A 106 5.28 -9.70 0.98
N HIS A 107 5.77 -9.34 -0.22
CA HIS A 107 6.22 -10.31 -1.21
C HIS A 107 7.38 -11.17 -0.69
N GLY A 108 8.32 -10.56 0.05
CA GLY A 108 9.44 -11.27 0.70
C GLY A 108 9.01 -12.33 1.69
N LEU A 109 7.87 -12.12 2.36
CA LEU A 109 7.23 -13.04 3.31
C LEU A 109 6.27 -14.04 2.63
N GLY A 110 6.14 -14.03 1.30
CA GLY A 110 5.18 -14.87 0.57
C GLY A 110 3.74 -14.37 0.64
N ILE A 111 3.52 -13.13 1.09
CA ILE A 111 2.22 -12.48 1.19
C ILE A 111 1.97 -11.68 -0.09
N GLY A 112 0.85 -11.93 -0.73
CA GLY A 112 0.34 -11.15 -1.87
C GLY A 112 -0.20 -9.80 -1.42
N SER A 113 -0.07 -8.80 -2.27
CA SER A 113 -0.54 -7.45 -1.99
C SER A 113 -1.04 -6.73 -3.24
N CYS A 114 -1.96 -5.77 -3.07
CA CYS A 114 -2.41 -4.90 -4.14
C CYS A 114 -2.52 -3.46 -3.64
N TRP A 115 -1.96 -2.53 -4.41
CA TRP A 115 -2.08 -1.08 -4.17
C TRP A 115 -3.41 -0.58 -4.73
N ILE A 116 -4.25 -0.03 -3.87
CA ILE A 116 -5.57 0.52 -4.18
C ILE A 116 -5.50 2.03 -3.97
N ALA A 117 -5.71 2.81 -5.03
CA ALA A 117 -5.64 4.27 -4.98
C ALA A 117 -6.82 4.86 -4.17
N ILE A 118 -6.55 5.93 -3.42
CA ILE A 118 -7.56 6.72 -2.71
C ILE A 118 -7.40 8.19 -3.05
N HIS A 119 -6.18 8.73 -2.88
CA HIS A 119 -5.89 10.13 -3.19
C HIS A 119 -6.14 10.44 -4.66
N GLY A 120 -6.75 11.60 -4.95
CA GLY A 120 -7.14 11.99 -6.30
C GLY A 120 -8.49 11.43 -6.77
N MET A 121 -9.22 10.71 -5.91
CA MET A 121 -10.56 10.18 -6.16
C MET A 121 -11.55 10.75 -5.13
N ASP A 122 -12.14 11.92 -5.43
CA ASP A 122 -12.84 12.79 -4.47
C ASP A 122 -13.88 12.08 -3.59
N ASP A 123 -14.75 11.26 -4.17
CA ASP A 123 -15.79 10.56 -3.41
C ASP A 123 -15.19 9.46 -2.53
N VAL A 124 -14.23 8.70 -3.06
CA VAL A 124 -13.52 7.66 -2.30
C VAL A 124 -12.75 8.28 -1.14
N TYR A 125 -12.04 9.37 -1.40
CA TYR A 125 -11.29 10.11 -0.39
C TYR A 125 -12.20 10.54 0.78
N LYS A 126 -13.35 11.16 0.49
CA LYS A 126 -14.33 11.60 1.49
C LYS A 126 -14.92 10.43 2.29
N ASN A 127 -15.30 9.37 1.59
CA ASN A 127 -15.89 8.17 2.21
C ASN A 127 -14.90 7.49 3.16
N VAL A 128 -13.65 7.33 2.75
CA VAL A 128 -12.59 6.75 3.58
C VAL A 128 -12.31 7.62 4.81
N LYS A 129 -12.20 8.95 4.65
CA LYS A 129 -12.03 9.86 5.79
C LYS A 129 -13.17 9.71 6.80
N ALA A 130 -14.40 9.62 6.34
CA ALA A 130 -15.58 9.48 7.19
C ALA A 130 -15.61 8.10 7.89
N GLN A 131 -15.40 7.01 7.14
CA GLN A 131 -15.42 5.64 7.67
C GLN A 131 -14.40 5.44 8.78
N PHE A 132 -13.15 5.88 8.57
CA PHE A 132 -12.05 5.70 9.51
C PHE A 132 -11.92 6.85 10.51
N LYS A 133 -12.85 7.84 10.49
CA LYS A 133 -12.85 9.03 11.38
C LYS A 133 -11.48 9.71 11.40
N LEU A 134 -10.86 9.86 10.25
CA LEU A 134 -9.53 10.44 10.15
C LEU A 134 -9.56 11.92 10.53
N PRO A 135 -8.62 12.40 11.37
CA PRO A 135 -8.46 13.83 11.65
C PRO A 135 -8.30 14.66 10.37
N GLU A 136 -8.58 15.97 10.44
CA GLU A 136 -8.58 16.83 9.26
C GLU A 136 -7.21 16.87 8.57
N ASN A 137 -6.13 16.89 9.34
CA ASN A 137 -4.75 16.88 8.86
C ASN A 137 -4.27 15.52 8.31
N ILE A 138 -5.00 14.45 8.55
CA ILE A 138 -4.62 13.11 8.08
C ILE A 138 -5.24 12.85 6.71
N ILE A 139 -4.37 12.69 5.73
CA ILE A 139 -4.70 12.53 4.31
C ILE A 139 -4.60 11.04 3.94
N PRO A 140 -5.71 10.35 3.62
CA PRO A 140 -5.63 8.97 3.13
C PRO A 140 -5.02 8.95 1.72
N VAL A 141 -3.91 8.22 1.58
CA VAL A 141 -3.16 8.13 0.31
C VAL A 141 -3.57 6.90 -0.49
N SER A 142 -3.55 5.74 0.15
CA SER A 142 -3.85 4.45 -0.49
C SER A 142 -4.23 3.39 0.52
N LEU A 143 -4.96 2.37 0.06
CA LEU A 143 -5.21 1.13 0.80
C LEU A 143 -4.40 0.01 0.17
N ILE A 144 -3.75 -0.82 0.98
CA ILE A 144 -3.00 -2.00 0.52
C ILE A 144 -3.71 -3.24 1.03
N SER A 145 -4.29 -4.04 0.13
CA SER A 145 -4.84 -5.34 0.49
C SER A 145 -3.73 -6.37 0.66
N LEU A 146 -3.87 -7.27 1.62
CA LEU A 146 -2.91 -8.30 1.99
C LEU A 146 -3.58 -9.66 2.15
N GLY A 147 -2.92 -10.73 1.70
CA GLY A 147 -3.36 -12.11 1.88
C GLY A 147 -2.40 -13.11 1.22
N TYR A 148 -2.49 -14.37 1.56
CA TYR A 148 -1.71 -15.40 0.86
C TYR A 148 -2.27 -15.60 -0.56
N PRO A 149 -1.42 -15.55 -1.61
CA PRO A 149 -1.89 -15.63 -3.00
C PRO A 149 -2.66 -16.92 -3.30
N ASP A 150 -3.81 -16.80 -3.98
CA ASP A 150 -4.57 -17.91 -4.58
C ASP A 150 -4.64 -17.77 -6.12
N GLU A 151 -3.72 -17.00 -6.66
CA GLU A 151 -3.50 -16.83 -8.11
C GLU A 151 -2.01 -16.77 -8.42
N GLU A 152 -1.64 -17.15 -9.63
CA GLU A 152 -0.27 -16.98 -10.14
C GLU A 152 -0.25 -15.89 -11.21
N VAL A 153 0.48 -14.81 -10.94
CA VAL A 153 0.66 -13.69 -11.88
C VAL A 153 2.12 -13.69 -12.36
N LYS A 154 2.33 -14.02 -13.63
CA LYS A 154 3.66 -14.08 -14.23
C LYS A 154 4.33 -12.69 -14.26
N ALA A 155 5.64 -12.70 -14.02
CA ALA A 155 6.47 -11.52 -14.22
C ALA A 155 6.60 -11.23 -15.73
N GLU A 156 6.46 -9.96 -16.11
CA GLU A 156 6.68 -9.47 -17.47
C GLU A 156 7.97 -8.68 -17.54
N GLU A 157 8.67 -8.75 -18.67
CA GLU A 157 9.81 -7.90 -18.95
C GLU A 157 9.36 -6.43 -19.07
N ARG A 158 9.96 -5.55 -18.27
CA ARG A 158 9.60 -4.14 -18.21
C ARG A 158 10.74 -3.19 -18.55
N PHE A 159 11.94 -3.72 -18.73
CA PHE A 159 13.08 -2.88 -19.10
C PHE A 159 12.92 -2.37 -20.54
N LYS A 160 13.01 -1.06 -20.71
CA LYS A 160 12.87 -0.38 -21.99
C LYS A 160 14.01 0.59 -22.18
N GLN A 161 14.92 0.26 -23.10
CA GLN A 161 16.11 1.05 -23.39
C GLN A 161 15.77 2.45 -23.91
N ASP A 162 14.67 2.58 -24.67
CA ASP A 162 14.17 3.84 -25.23
C ASP A 162 13.70 4.86 -24.19
N LYS A 163 13.57 4.45 -22.92
CA LYS A 163 13.23 5.32 -21.79
C LYS A 163 14.44 5.83 -21.00
N ILE A 164 15.65 5.50 -21.48
CA ILE A 164 16.90 5.85 -20.79
C ILE A 164 17.64 6.88 -21.62
N HIS A 165 17.87 8.04 -21.06
CA HIS A 165 18.60 9.13 -21.67
C HIS A 165 19.85 9.46 -20.84
N PHE A 166 21.00 9.65 -21.48
CA PHE A 166 22.26 9.97 -20.80
C PHE A 166 22.57 11.46 -20.97
N ASN A 167 22.76 12.15 -19.84
CA ASN A 167 23.15 13.56 -19.72
C ASN A 167 22.08 14.57 -20.19
N LYS A 168 21.31 14.28 -21.21
CA LYS A 168 20.22 15.12 -21.76
C LYS A 168 19.07 14.20 -22.18
N TRP A 169 17.88 14.80 -22.28
CA TRP A 169 16.71 14.17 -22.89
C TRP A 169 16.95 13.95 -24.36
#